data_d8cd5ae705f522ced8044283b14286a2
#
_entry.id   d8cd5ae705f522ced8044283b14286a2
#
_cell.length_a   1.000
_cell.length_b   1.000
_cell.length_c   1.000
_cell.angle_alpha   90.00
_cell.angle_beta   90.00
_cell.angle_gamma   90.00
#
_symmetry.space_group_name_H-M   'P 1'
#
loop_
_entity.id
_entity.type
_entity.pdbx_description
1 polymer ?
#
loop_
_entity_poly.entity_id
_entity_poly.type
_entity_poly.pdbx_seq_one_letter_code
_entity_poly.pdbx_strand_id
1 'polypeptide(L)' 'MSKKRKDYLSWDEYFMAIAKLSAMRSKDPSTQVGACIVSKDNRILSVGYNGTPNRI' A
#
# COMPACT_ATOMS: atom_id res chain seq x y z
N MET A 1 -29.04 -0.93 -12.44
CA MET A 1 -28.03 -0.85 -12.30
C MET A 1 -27.51 0.39 -12.14
N SER A 2 -26.79 0.66 -11.43
CA SER A 2 -26.31 1.92 -11.17
C SER A 2 -25.21 2.30 -12.10
N LYS A 3 -24.95 3.54 -12.22
CA LYS A 3 -23.87 4.01 -13.02
C LYS A 3 -22.60 3.87 -12.26
N LYS A 4 -21.52 3.67 -12.96
CA LYS A 4 -20.23 3.64 -12.34
C LYS A 4 -19.81 5.03 -11.90
N ARG A 5 -19.16 5.10 -10.80
CA ARG A 5 -18.55 6.35 -10.38
C ARG A 5 -17.43 6.69 -11.33
N LYS A 6 -17.12 7.95 -11.44
CA LYS A 6 -16.02 8.39 -12.29
C LYS A 6 -14.82 8.86 -11.49
N ASP A 7 -14.96 8.98 -10.20
CA ASP A 7 -13.90 9.51 -9.38
C ASP A 7 -13.23 8.44 -8.54
N TYR A 8 -13.28 7.20 -8.98
CA TYR A 8 -12.61 6.15 -8.24
C TYR A 8 -11.12 6.16 -8.56
N LEU A 9 -10.34 5.59 -7.68
CA LEU A 9 -8.90 5.59 -7.83
C LEU A 9 -8.48 4.68 -8.98
N SER A 10 -7.44 5.07 -9.68
CA SER A 10 -6.81 4.16 -10.62
C SER A 10 -6.10 3.07 -9.85
N TRP A 11 -5.70 2.00 -10.53
CA TRP A 11 -4.96 0.93 -9.88
C TRP A 11 -3.65 1.46 -9.28
N ASP A 12 -2.95 2.33 -10.01
CA ASP A 12 -1.69 2.88 -9.50
C ASP A 12 -1.91 3.72 -8.25
N GLU A 13 -2.93 4.56 -8.27
CA GLU A 13 -3.25 5.39 -7.11
C GLU A 13 -3.62 4.53 -5.91
N TYR A 14 -4.38 3.49 -6.16
CA TYR A 14 -4.81 2.58 -5.11
C TYR A 14 -3.59 1.89 -4.47
N PHE A 15 -2.72 1.32 -5.29
CA PHE A 15 -1.56 0.60 -4.76
C PHE A 15 -0.58 1.55 -4.07
N MET A 16 -0.41 2.75 -4.57
CA MET A 16 0.44 3.73 -3.89
C MET A 16 -0.15 4.16 -2.56
N ALA A 17 -1.46 4.29 -2.48
CA ALA A 17 -2.10 4.64 -1.23
C ALA A 17 -1.93 3.52 -0.21
N ILE A 18 -2.01 2.26 -0.64
CA ILE A 18 -1.79 1.12 0.24
C ILE A 18 -0.34 1.12 0.75
N ALA A 19 0.62 1.40 -0.12
CA ALA A 19 2.02 1.48 0.29
C ALA A 19 2.22 2.60 1.30
N LYS A 20 1.61 3.75 1.09
CA LYS A 20 1.73 4.86 2.03
C LYS A 20 1.07 4.54 3.36
N LEU A 21 -0.08 3.88 3.32
CA LEU A 21 -0.75 3.49 4.54
C LEU A 21 0.11 2.49 5.31
N SER A 22 0.74 1.55 4.61
CA SER A 22 1.61 0.57 5.24
C SER A 22 2.80 1.26 5.92
N ALA A 23 3.34 2.30 5.30
CA ALA A 23 4.45 3.03 5.88
C ALA A 23 4.10 3.65 7.23
N MET A 24 2.82 3.92 7.45
CA MET A 24 2.40 4.52 8.73
C MET A 24 2.49 3.55 9.89
N ARG A 25 2.74 2.28 9.62
CA ARG A 25 3.02 1.32 10.67
C ARG A 25 4.48 1.34 11.11
N SER A 26 5.33 2.04 10.35
CA SER A 26 6.76 2.08 10.69
C SER A 26 6.97 2.84 11.98
N LYS A 27 7.81 2.30 12.83
CA LYS A 27 8.18 2.95 14.08
C LYS A 27 9.47 3.74 13.97
N ASP A 28 10.05 3.77 12.79
CA ASP A 28 11.29 4.52 12.58
C ASP A 28 10.95 6.01 12.66
N PRO A 29 11.56 6.76 13.57
CA PRO A 29 11.22 8.17 13.71
C PRO A 29 11.79 9.05 12.60
N SER A 30 12.75 8.54 11.85
CA SER A 30 13.39 9.33 10.81
C SER A 30 12.79 9.09 9.46
N THR A 31 12.45 7.86 9.13
CA THR A 31 12.03 7.53 7.78
C THR A 31 10.98 6.43 7.83
N GLN A 32 9.85 6.67 7.20
CA GLN A 32 8.80 5.68 7.12
C GLN A 32 8.65 5.25 5.68
N VAL A 33 8.79 3.99 5.40
CA VAL A 33 8.74 3.44 4.06
C VAL A 33 7.70 2.34 4.00
N GLY A 34 6.90 2.33 2.96
CA GLY A 34 5.94 1.27 2.75
C GLY A 34 6.02 0.76 1.33
N ALA A 35 5.56 -0.45 1.13
CA ALA A 35 5.58 -1.09 -0.18
C ALA A 35 4.34 -1.95 -0.36
N CYS A 36 3.95 -2.11 -1.60
CA CYS A 36 2.84 -2.96 -1.95
C CYS A 36 3.26 -3.78 -3.17
N ILE A 37 3.16 -5.08 -3.07
CA ILE A 37 3.54 -5.98 -4.16
C ILE A 37 2.26 -6.51 -4.78
N VAL A 38 2.13 -6.38 -6.08
CA VAL A 38 0.90 -6.76 -6.76
C VAL A 38 1.22 -7.69 -7.93
N SER A 39 0.24 -8.49 -8.29
CA SER A 39 0.36 -9.38 -9.45
C SER A 39 -0.10 -8.66 -10.70
N LYS A 40 0.07 -9.29 -11.85
CA LYS A 40 -0.33 -8.71 -13.11
C LYS A 40 -1.83 -8.50 -13.23
N ASP A 41 -2.61 -9.26 -12.50
CA ASP A 41 -4.06 -9.10 -12.54
C ASP A 41 -4.57 -8.21 -11.41
N ASN A 42 -3.71 -7.34 -10.91
CA ASN A 42 -4.07 -6.31 -9.94
C ASN A 42 -4.52 -6.87 -8.60
N ARG A 43 -3.88 -7.94 -8.17
CA ARG A 43 -4.14 -8.48 -6.85
C ARG A 43 -3.00 -8.13 -5.93
N ILE A 44 -3.31 -7.73 -4.73
CA ILE A 44 -2.30 -7.43 -3.73
C ILE A 44 -1.77 -8.74 -3.19
N LEU A 45 -0.49 -8.97 -3.36
CA LEU A 45 0.15 -10.19 -2.88
C LEU A 45 0.75 -9.98 -1.49
N SER A 46 1.27 -8.80 -1.23
CA SER A 46 1.91 -8.53 0.05
C SER A 46 2.06 -7.05 0.25
N VAL A 47 2.11 -6.62 1.49
CA VAL A 47 2.45 -5.25 1.84
C VAL A 47 3.53 -5.30 2.90
N GLY A 48 4.30 -4.27 3.00
CA GLY A 48 5.36 -4.23 4.00
C GLY A 48 5.74 -2.82 4.35
N TYR A 49 6.52 -2.69 5.39
CA TYR A 49 7.02 -1.40 5.81
C TYR A 49 8.30 -1.63 6.60
N ASN A 50 9.13 -0.60 6.67
CA ASN A 50 10.35 -0.70 7.43
C ASN A 50 10.01 -0.61 8.92
N GLY A 51 10.82 -1.20 9.74
CA GLY A 51 10.55 -1.13 11.14
C GLY A 51 11.62 -1.78 11.92
N THR A 52 11.32 -2.04 13.16
CA THR A 52 12.29 -2.64 13.97
C THR A 52 12.52 -4.02 13.51
N PRO A 53 13.65 -4.48 13.73
CA PRO A 53 14.00 -5.77 13.27
C PRO A 53 13.43 -6.89 14.00
N ASN A 54 12.57 -6.64 14.86
CA ASN A 54 12.09 -7.68 15.52
C ASN A 54 11.41 -8.54 14.70
N ARG A 55 11.35 -8.69 13.96
CA ARG A 55 10.87 -9.54 13.21
C ARG A 55 10.17 -10.44 13.49
N ILE A 56 9.58 -10.87 13.07
CA ILE A 56 8.77 -11.74 13.18
C ILE A 56 9.00 -12.71 13.20
#